data_24e76ff0ec971e730b87d20a8d821d14
#
_entry.id   24e76ff0ec971e730b87d20a8d821d14
#
_cell.length_a   1.000
_cell.length_b   1.000
_cell.length_c   1.000
_cell.angle_alpha   90.00
_cell.angle_beta   90.00
_cell.angle_gamma   90.00
#
_symmetry.space_group_name_H-M   'P 1'
#
loop_
_entity.id
_entity.type
_entity.pdbx_description
1 polymer ?
#
loop_
_entity_poly.entity_id
_entity_poly.type
_entity_poly.pdbx_seq_one_letter_code
_entity_poly.pdbx_strand_id
1 'polypeptide(L)'
;MGNKFRSIETKHYAERDAFFDDLKKLDRRAFLRVAGISAGIAAGMGLRTPHSFQLVNVAEAQGTKPRFSFAYISDTHLYEKKLNDRFVRAILKAVDDVNGLDPQPDFVLFGGDLAQLGKPGELKLGAEILKSVKAPVRMMVGEHDWFLDMGELWTDLFGPPNYSFDHKGVHFVVLNSILEKDFWTERGLSPEERMQIVAGLDNGIQSRFEVGAPQREWLRQDLAKVNKATPIIVFSHSPLYKYYRPWNFWTDDADEVQALFKPFQTVTVIHGHTHQLLSNRIGNMSFHGMLSTAWPWPYAPEGLPKLTVQMNRADPFSQFDGCGDGRMDVLESGMVDKLYNLWERNPISVRASYLASGGKQDVPPRTKLPSY
;
A
#
# COMPACT_ATOMS: atom_id res chain seq x y z
N MET A 1 23.22 1.48 -15.61
CA MET A 1 22.24 1.12 -14.57
C MET A 1 22.18 -0.38 -14.30
N GLY A 2 22.12 -1.24 -15.32
CA GLY A 2 22.00 -2.68 -15.14
C GLY A 2 23.03 -3.32 -14.19
N ASN A 3 24.27 -2.86 -14.18
CA ASN A 3 25.31 -3.43 -13.31
C ASN A 3 25.10 -3.09 -11.81
N LYS A 4 24.62 -1.89 -11.49
CA LYS A 4 24.40 -1.49 -10.08
C LYS A 4 23.21 -2.23 -9.50
N PHE A 5 22.10 -2.33 -10.25
CA PHE A 5 20.92 -3.09 -9.81
C PHE A 5 21.26 -4.56 -9.58
N ARG A 6 21.90 -5.22 -10.55
CA ARG A 6 22.32 -6.62 -10.41
C ARG A 6 23.25 -6.84 -9.22
N SER A 7 24.13 -5.89 -8.92
CA SER A 7 25.01 -5.94 -7.73
C SER A 7 24.19 -5.90 -6.43
N ILE A 8 23.19 -5.00 -6.32
CA ILE A 8 22.32 -4.90 -5.14
C ILE A 8 21.45 -6.15 -5.01
N GLU A 9 20.85 -6.57 -6.09
CA GLU A 9 20.00 -7.78 -6.15
C GLU A 9 20.79 -9.02 -5.74
N THR A 10 21.98 -9.23 -6.34
CA THR A 10 22.85 -10.35 -6.00
C THR A 10 23.23 -10.34 -4.52
N LYS A 11 23.55 -9.16 -3.96
CA LYS A 11 23.89 -9.02 -2.55
C LYS A 11 22.69 -9.32 -1.65
N HIS A 12 21.50 -8.82 -1.99
CA HIS A 12 20.27 -9.09 -1.26
C HIS A 12 19.98 -10.59 -1.19
N TYR A 13 19.99 -11.28 -2.32
CA TYR A 13 19.70 -12.72 -2.35
C TYR A 13 20.81 -13.55 -1.70
N ALA A 14 22.07 -13.17 -1.83
CA ALA A 14 23.17 -13.86 -1.16
C ALA A 14 23.07 -13.73 0.37
N GLU A 15 22.75 -12.56 0.91
CA GLU A 15 22.52 -12.33 2.33
C GLU A 15 21.32 -13.14 2.84
N ARG A 16 20.21 -13.15 2.07
CA ARG A 16 19.02 -13.95 2.37
C ARG A 16 19.31 -15.44 2.39
N ASP A 17 19.96 -15.96 1.35
CA ASP A 17 20.22 -17.38 1.21
C ASP A 17 21.22 -17.86 2.29
N ALA A 18 22.22 -17.04 2.62
CA ALA A 18 23.13 -17.30 3.73
C ALA A 18 22.39 -17.40 5.07
N PHE A 19 21.43 -16.49 5.31
CA PHE A 19 20.60 -16.53 6.52
C PHE A 19 19.75 -17.82 6.60
N PHE A 20 19.11 -18.21 5.52
CA PHE A 20 18.33 -19.45 5.48
C PHE A 20 19.20 -20.70 5.58
N ASP A 21 20.39 -20.70 5.01
CA ASP A 21 21.35 -21.80 5.14
C ASP A 21 21.89 -21.93 6.57
N ASP A 22 22.10 -20.84 7.27
CA ASP A 22 22.46 -20.85 8.68
C ASP A 22 21.28 -21.35 9.56
N LEU A 23 20.04 -20.97 9.23
CA LEU A 23 18.87 -21.54 9.90
C LEU A 23 18.73 -23.05 9.67
N LYS A 24 19.01 -23.56 8.46
CA LYS A 24 18.97 -25.00 8.14
C LYS A 24 20.06 -25.80 8.88
N LYS A 25 21.22 -25.17 9.20
CA LYS A 25 22.29 -25.77 9.97
C LYS A 25 21.95 -25.92 11.45
N LEU A 26 20.95 -25.18 11.94
CA LEU A 26 20.44 -25.36 13.30
C LEU A 26 19.72 -26.70 13.37
N ASP A 27 20.31 -27.68 14.04
CA ASP A 27 19.59 -28.90 14.35
C ASP A 27 18.40 -28.58 15.29
N ARG A 28 17.43 -29.48 15.35
CA ARG A 28 16.21 -29.29 16.18
C ARG A 28 16.57 -29.01 17.65
N ARG A 29 17.68 -29.56 18.16
CA ARG A 29 18.15 -29.32 19.53
C ARG A 29 18.81 -27.95 19.69
N ALA A 30 19.57 -27.48 18.70
CA ALA A 30 20.15 -26.14 18.68
C ALA A 30 19.05 -25.07 18.58
N PHE A 31 18.06 -25.27 17.73
CA PHE A 31 16.89 -24.42 17.64
C PHE A 31 16.11 -24.33 18.97
N LEU A 32 15.83 -25.49 19.59
CA LEU A 32 15.14 -25.54 20.87
C LEU A 32 15.99 -24.96 22.02
N ARG A 33 17.31 -25.05 21.98
CA ARG A 33 18.20 -24.40 22.96
C ARG A 33 18.16 -22.88 22.79
N VAL A 34 18.26 -22.36 21.59
CA VAL A 34 18.18 -20.92 21.32
C VAL A 34 16.81 -20.39 21.74
N ALA A 35 15.73 -21.07 21.37
CA ALA A 35 14.37 -20.72 21.79
C ALA A 35 14.19 -20.86 23.32
N GLY A 36 14.77 -21.92 23.93
CA GLY A 36 14.72 -22.16 25.38
C GLY A 36 15.57 -21.18 26.19
N ILE A 37 16.73 -20.77 25.70
CA ILE A 37 17.57 -19.72 26.33
C ILE A 37 16.85 -18.38 26.30
N SER A 38 16.23 -18.03 25.19
CA SER A 38 15.43 -16.80 25.09
C SER A 38 14.26 -16.80 26.06
N ALA A 39 13.58 -17.92 26.22
CA ALA A 39 12.49 -18.08 27.20
C ALA A 39 13.02 -18.14 28.65
N GLY A 40 14.17 -18.78 28.88
CA GLY A 40 14.79 -18.89 30.21
C GLY A 40 15.35 -17.56 30.72
N ILE A 41 15.95 -16.75 29.86
CA ILE A 41 16.42 -15.40 30.20
C ILE A 41 15.23 -14.50 30.54
N ALA A 42 14.15 -14.57 29.77
CA ALA A 42 12.94 -13.81 30.04
C ALA A 42 12.27 -14.21 31.38
N ALA A 43 12.25 -15.51 31.71
CA ALA A 43 11.71 -15.99 32.98
C ALA A 43 12.62 -15.67 34.19
N GLY A 44 13.96 -15.74 34.00
CA GLY A 44 14.94 -15.44 35.08
C GLY A 44 15.06 -13.97 35.41
N MET A 45 14.69 -13.06 34.52
CA MET A 45 14.70 -11.61 34.74
C MET A 45 13.36 -11.03 35.21
N GLY A 46 12.35 -11.88 35.45
CA GLY A 46 11.00 -11.40 35.77
C GLY A 46 10.35 -10.61 34.60
N LEU A 47 11.03 -10.59 33.47
CA LEU A 47 10.48 -10.05 32.23
C LEU A 47 9.40 -11.02 31.77
N ARG A 48 8.14 -10.59 31.89
CA ARG A 48 7.06 -11.26 31.15
C ARG A 48 7.51 -11.25 29.69
N THR A 49 7.64 -12.45 29.11
CA THR A 49 7.90 -12.60 27.68
C THR A 49 7.01 -11.59 26.94
N PRO A 50 7.58 -10.69 26.14
CA PRO A 50 6.74 -9.97 25.19
C PRO A 50 5.94 -11.06 24.48
N HIS A 51 4.73 -10.80 24.10
CA HIS A 51 3.88 -11.71 23.30
C HIS A 51 4.44 -11.81 21.87
N SER A 52 5.75 -12.08 21.80
CA SER A 52 6.50 -12.33 20.62
C SER A 52 6.23 -13.76 20.23
N PHE A 53 5.76 -13.93 19.04
CA PHE A 53 5.42 -15.20 18.39
C PHE A 53 4.14 -15.91 18.88
N GLN A 54 3.08 -15.19 19.15
CA GLN A 54 1.88 -15.63 18.50
C GLN A 54 2.07 -15.29 17.01
N LEU A 55 2.49 -16.27 16.22
CA LEU A 55 1.89 -16.45 14.92
C LEU A 55 0.41 -16.27 15.18
N VAL A 56 -0.10 -15.07 14.95
CA VAL A 56 -1.53 -14.86 14.97
C VAL A 56 -1.99 -15.73 13.82
N ASN A 57 -2.50 -16.91 14.16
CA ASN A 57 -3.36 -17.65 13.27
C ASN A 57 -4.53 -16.74 13.00
N VAL A 58 -4.36 -15.84 12.03
CA VAL A 58 -5.37 -14.90 11.55
C VAL A 58 -6.59 -15.67 11.03
N ALA A 59 -6.44 -16.97 10.84
CA ALA A 59 -7.48 -17.88 10.34
C ALA A 59 -8.49 -18.35 11.41
N GLU A 60 -8.18 -18.26 12.71
CA GLU A 60 -9.05 -18.91 13.73
C GLU A 60 -9.98 -17.99 14.51
N ALA A 61 -9.99 -16.72 14.26
CA ALA A 61 -11.03 -15.86 14.82
C ALA A 61 -12.24 -15.83 13.90
N GLN A 62 -13.10 -16.87 13.93
CA GLN A 62 -14.48 -16.87 13.39
C GLN A 62 -14.73 -15.97 12.16
N GLY A 63 -13.89 -16.09 11.15
CA GLY A 63 -14.04 -15.35 9.90
C GLY A 63 -14.27 -16.35 8.78
N THR A 64 -15.26 -16.13 7.99
CA THR A 64 -15.46 -16.80 6.72
C THR A 64 -14.15 -16.82 5.93
N LYS A 65 -13.73 -18.01 5.47
CA LYS A 65 -12.58 -18.18 4.57
C LYS A 65 -12.66 -17.11 3.47
N PRO A 66 -11.60 -16.35 3.17
CA PRO A 66 -11.65 -15.39 2.11
C PRO A 66 -11.93 -16.09 0.78
N ARG A 67 -12.71 -15.45 -0.07
CA ARG A 67 -12.99 -15.90 -1.43
C ARG A 67 -11.72 -15.96 -2.27
N PHE A 68 -10.88 -14.93 -2.11
CA PHE A 68 -9.53 -14.84 -2.67
C PHE A 68 -8.75 -13.74 -1.95
N SER A 69 -7.46 -13.65 -2.22
CA SER A 69 -6.63 -12.55 -1.73
C SER A 69 -5.81 -11.92 -2.86
N PHE A 70 -5.46 -10.67 -2.69
CA PHE A 70 -4.45 -9.98 -3.49
C PHE A 70 -3.49 -9.22 -2.57
N ALA A 71 -2.28 -8.94 -3.06
CA ALA A 71 -1.31 -8.14 -2.34
C ALA A 71 -1.21 -6.72 -2.89
N TYR A 72 -0.67 -5.81 -2.10
CA TYR A 72 -0.49 -4.41 -2.45
C TYR A 72 0.92 -3.95 -2.08
N ILE A 73 1.65 -3.44 -3.07
CA ILE A 73 2.95 -2.80 -2.92
C ILE A 73 2.82 -1.41 -3.53
N SER A 74 3.37 -0.37 -2.89
CA SER A 74 3.19 1.01 -3.36
C SER A 74 4.32 1.92 -2.96
N ASP A 75 4.41 3.04 -3.64
CA ASP A 75 5.19 4.21 -3.23
C ASP A 75 6.66 3.82 -2.98
N THR A 76 7.29 3.28 -4.01
CA THR A 76 8.69 2.79 -3.92
C THR A 76 9.72 3.87 -4.19
N HIS A 77 9.35 4.92 -4.92
CA HIS A 77 10.15 6.11 -5.19
C HIS A 77 11.59 5.81 -5.62
N LEU A 78 11.75 4.91 -6.58
CA LEU A 78 13.06 4.54 -7.09
C LEU A 78 13.78 5.74 -7.71
N TYR A 79 15.05 5.88 -7.35
CA TYR A 79 15.90 6.98 -7.75
C TYR A 79 17.06 6.53 -8.65
N GLU A 80 17.52 7.42 -9.52
CA GLU A 80 18.80 7.23 -10.24
C GLU A 80 20.04 7.58 -9.40
N LYS A 81 19.88 8.26 -8.24
CA LYS A 81 20.94 8.83 -7.40
C LYS A 81 21.48 7.86 -6.32
N LYS A 82 22.45 8.33 -5.52
CA LYS A 82 23.16 7.53 -4.48
C LYS A 82 22.25 6.88 -3.43
N LEU A 83 21.08 7.45 -3.14
CA LEU A 83 20.14 6.93 -2.15
C LEU A 83 19.32 5.73 -2.64
N ASN A 84 19.47 5.35 -3.91
CA ASN A 84 18.66 4.31 -4.53
C ASN A 84 18.81 2.92 -3.90
N ASP A 85 19.96 2.62 -3.29
CA ASP A 85 20.20 1.31 -2.68
C ASP A 85 19.16 0.98 -1.60
N ARG A 86 18.76 1.94 -0.77
CA ARG A 86 17.72 1.79 0.24
C ARG A 86 16.37 1.46 -0.41
N PHE A 87 15.98 2.21 -1.43
CA PHE A 87 14.68 2.03 -2.10
C PHE A 87 14.63 0.72 -2.89
N VAL A 88 15.73 0.35 -3.56
CA VAL A 88 15.85 -0.94 -4.24
C VAL A 88 15.74 -2.11 -3.24
N ARG A 89 16.40 -2.02 -2.09
CA ARG A 89 16.28 -3.05 -1.05
C ARG A 89 14.87 -3.13 -0.48
N ALA A 90 14.20 -2.00 -0.33
CA ALA A 90 12.83 -1.94 0.16
C ALA A 90 11.84 -2.64 -0.79
N ILE A 91 11.89 -2.36 -2.09
CA ILE A 91 11.01 -3.03 -3.05
C ILE A 91 11.36 -4.52 -3.19
N LEU A 92 12.65 -4.91 -3.16
CA LEU A 92 13.05 -6.31 -3.17
C LEU A 92 12.52 -7.06 -1.94
N LYS A 93 12.56 -6.41 -0.77
CA LYS A 93 11.94 -6.96 0.44
C LYS A 93 10.43 -7.13 0.28
N ALA A 94 9.71 -6.15 -0.23
CA ALA A 94 8.28 -6.26 -0.47
C ALA A 94 7.95 -7.40 -1.45
N VAL A 95 8.76 -7.57 -2.50
CA VAL A 95 8.62 -8.69 -3.45
C VAL A 95 8.85 -10.03 -2.74
N ASP A 96 9.86 -10.14 -1.89
CA ASP A 96 10.12 -11.35 -1.11
C ASP A 96 8.98 -11.65 -0.13
N ASP A 97 8.47 -10.65 0.59
CA ASP A 97 7.36 -10.77 1.53
C ASP A 97 6.09 -11.29 0.81
N VAL A 98 5.75 -10.68 -0.33
CA VAL A 98 4.59 -11.11 -1.14
C VAL A 98 4.79 -12.49 -1.75
N ASN A 99 5.98 -12.79 -2.26
CA ASN A 99 6.31 -14.11 -2.80
C ASN A 99 6.36 -15.22 -1.74
N GLY A 100 6.50 -14.84 -0.47
CA GLY A 100 6.48 -15.73 0.70
C GLY A 100 5.09 -15.99 1.25
N LEU A 101 4.05 -15.31 0.77
CA LEU A 101 2.68 -15.53 1.25
C LEU A 101 2.19 -16.96 0.93
N ASP A 102 1.50 -17.56 1.89
CA ASP A 102 0.82 -18.85 1.73
C ASP A 102 -0.60 -18.77 2.32
N PRO A 103 -1.65 -18.95 1.53
CA PRO A 103 -1.63 -19.12 0.06
C PRO A 103 -1.11 -17.88 -0.69
N GLN A 104 -0.57 -18.09 -1.88
CA GLN A 104 -0.16 -17.03 -2.77
C GLN A 104 -1.36 -16.14 -3.13
N PRO A 105 -1.17 -14.80 -3.28
CA PRO A 105 -2.23 -13.93 -3.74
C PRO A 105 -2.56 -14.20 -5.22
N ASP A 106 -3.81 -13.98 -5.61
CA ASP A 106 -4.25 -14.16 -7.00
C ASP A 106 -3.58 -13.16 -7.95
N PHE A 107 -3.27 -11.97 -7.46
CA PHE A 107 -2.49 -10.94 -8.15
C PHE A 107 -1.88 -9.96 -7.14
N VAL A 108 -0.98 -9.12 -7.62
CA VAL A 108 -0.44 -7.97 -6.88
C VAL A 108 -0.92 -6.69 -7.55
N LEU A 109 -1.45 -5.75 -6.79
CA LEU A 109 -1.61 -4.38 -7.26
C LEU A 109 -0.39 -3.57 -6.84
N PHE A 110 0.27 -2.96 -7.81
CA PHE A 110 1.27 -1.91 -7.58
C PHE A 110 0.56 -0.56 -7.56
N GLY A 111 0.65 0.13 -6.44
CA GLY A 111 -0.22 1.26 -6.09
C GLY A 111 0.25 2.65 -6.52
N GLY A 112 1.19 2.76 -7.46
CA GLY A 112 1.71 4.03 -7.95
C GLY A 112 3.02 4.45 -7.28
N ASP A 113 3.62 5.54 -7.79
CA ASP A 113 4.89 6.10 -7.34
C ASP A 113 6.04 5.07 -7.34
N LEU A 114 6.18 4.38 -8.49
CA LEU A 114 7.27 3.45 -8.73
C LEU A 114 8.60 4.20 -8.84
N ALA A 115 8.61 5.27 -9.62
CA ALA A 115 9.74 6.17 -9.82
C ALA A 115 9.69 7.36 -8.86
N GLN A 116 10.79 8.09 -8.69
CA GLN A 116 10.82 9.34 -7.96
C GLN A 116 10.54 10.54 -8.86
N LEU A 117 10.97 10.49 -10.10
CA LEU A 117 10.88 11.58 -11.06
C LEU A 117 10.29 11.16 -12.42
N GLY A 118 9.81 9.93 -12.53
CA GLY A 118 9.31 9.35 -13.79
C GLY A 118 10.40 9.12 -14.84
N LYS A 119 11.68 9.14 -14.45
CA LYS A 119 12.79 9.00 -15.39
C LYS A 119 12.90 7.57 -15.95
N PRO A 120 13.37 7.41 -17.21
CA PRO A 120 13.43 6.11 -17.86
C PRO A 120 14.22 5.05 -17.08
N GLY A 121 15.29 5.47 -16.40
CA GLY A 121 16.09 4.57 -15.59
C GLY A 121 15.37 4.10 -14.33
N GLU A 122 14.55 4.94 -13.74
CA GLU A 122 13.75 4.64 -12.55
C GLU A 122 12.60 3.67 -12.89
N LEU A 123 11.78 4.03 -13.89
CA LEU A 123 10.64 3.21 -14.33
C LEU A 123 11.08 1.84 -14.86
N LYS A 124 12.14 1.78 -15.70
CA LYS A 124 12.66 0.51 -16.21
C LYS A 124 13.26 -0.36 -15.14
N LEU A 125 13.91 0.24 -14.13
CA LEU A 125 14.41 -0.50 -12.97
C LEU A 125 13.26 -1.12 -12.18
N GLY A 126 12.21 -0.34 -11.92
CA GLY A 126 11.02 -0.84 -11.24
C GLY A 126 10.33 -1.96 -12.00
N ALA A 127 10.15 -1.79 -13.32
CA ALA A 127 9.61 -2.83 -14.18
C ALA A 127 10.43 -4.14 -14.13
N GLU A 128 11.76 -4.03 -14.10
CA GLU A 128 12.64 -5.21 -13.99
C GLU A 128 12.51 -5.92 -12.64
N ILE A 129 12.45 -5.16 -11.53
CA ILE A 129 12.26 -5.75 -10.21
C ILE A 129 10.91 -6.46 -10.10
N LEU A 130 9.84 -5.83 -10.60
CA LEU A 130 8.49 -6.39 -10.52
C LEU A 130 8.30 -7.68 -11.32
N LYS A 131 9.17 -7.98 -12.30
CA LYS A 131 9.18 -9.30 -12.96
C LYS A 131 9.50 -10.47 -12.02
N SER A 132 10.10 -10.19 -10.86
CA SER A 132 10.41 -11.20 -9.85
C SER A 132 9.18 -11.57 -8.98
N VAL A 133 8.08 -10.85 -9.10
CA VAL A 133 6.82 -11.19 -8.42
C VAL A 133 6.21 -12.43 -9.08
N LYS A 134 5.86 -13.44 -8.27
CA LYS A 134 5.30 -14.71 -8.75
C LYS A 134 3.87 -14.56 -9.28
N ALA A 135 3.06 -13.77 -8.61
CA ALA A 135 1.68 -13.50 -9.01
C ALA A 135 1.61 -12.43 -10.12
N PRO A 136 0.57 -12.42 -10.97
CA PRO A 136 0.38 -11.35 -11.95
C PRO A 136 0.36 -9.97 -11.29
N VAL A 137 1.10 -9.01 -11.83
CA VAL A 137 1.13 -7.63 -11.34
C VAL A 137 0.17 -6.76 -12.16
N ARG A 138 -0.67 -6.01 -11.45
CA ARG A 138 -1.53 -4.95 -11.98
C ARG A 138 -0.94 -3.61 -11.57
N MET A 139 -0.82 -2.67 -12.49
CA MET A 139 -0.15 -1.40 -12.27
C MET A 139 -1.14 -0.27 -12.13
N MET A 140 -0.89 0.63 -11.19
CA MET A 140 -1.53 1.93 -11.05
C MET A 140 -0.45 3.00 -11.10
N VAL A 141 -0.73 4.13 -11.74
CA VAL A 141 0.19 5.26 -11.84
C VAL A 141 0.07 6.17 -10.61
N GLY A 142 1.20 6.72 -10.16
CA GLY A 142 1.27 7.82 -9.20
C GLY A 142 1.84 9.10 -9.84
N GLU A 143 1.82 10.22 -9.11
CA GLU A 143 2.26 11.51 -9.64
C GLU A 143 3.75 11.54 -9.94
N HIS A 144 4.55 10.86 -9.14
CA HIS A 144 6.00 10.78 -9.36
C HIS A 144 6.36 10.05 -10.65
N ASP A 145 5.55 9.09 -11.06
CA ASP A 145 5.70 8.40 -12.35
C ASP A 145 5.37 9.31 -13.54
N TRP A 146 4.62 10.37 -13.31
CA TRP A 146 4.06 11.29 -14.29
C TRP A 146 4.92 12.52 -14.56
N PHE A 147 5.84 12.85 -13.66
CA PHE A 147 6.55 14.14 -13.66
C PHE A 147 7.39 14.41 -14.90
N LEU A 148 7.96 13.42 -15.56
CA LEU A 148 8.85 13.64 -16.68
C LEU A 148 8.09 14.06 -17.96
N ASP A 149 7.12 13.25 -18.37
CA ASP A 149 6.52 13.29 -19.70
C ASP A 149 5.00 13.10 -19.69
N MET A 150 4.37 13.40 -18.58
CA MET A 150 2.91 13.23 -18.41
C MET A 150 2.44 11.80 -18.68
N GLY A 151 3.27 10.81 -18.34
CA GLY A 151 2.95 9.40 -18.36
C GLY A 151 3.06 8.72 -19.73
N GLU A 152 3.72 9.32 -20.72
CA GLU A 152 3.97 8.67 -21.99
C GLU A 152 4.77 7.39 -21.80
N LEU A 153 5.92 7.46 -21.14
CA LEU A 153 6.76 6.30 -20.87
C LEU A 153 6.08 5.28 -19.94
N TRP A 154 5.30 5.76 -18.97
CA TRP A 154 4.50 4.87 -18.13
C TRP A 154 3.55 4.03 -18.98
N THR A 155 2.80 4.68 -19.84
CA THR A 155 1.82 4.02 -20.72
C THR A 155 2.49 3.01 -21.66
N ASP A 156 3.66 3.34 -22.19
CA ASP A 156 4.45 2.43 -23.03
C ASP A 156 4.92 1.18 -22.28
N LEU A 157 5.26 1.31 -21.00
CA LEU A 157 5.78 0.20 -20.18
C LEU A 157 4.68 -0.66 -19.56
N PHE A 158 3.58 -0.05 -19.12
CA PHE A 158 2.60 -0.69 -18.25
C PHE A 158 1.17 -0.69 -18.80
N GLY A 159 0.93 -0.01 -19.92
CA GLY A 159 -0.39 0.12 -20.54
C GLY A 159 -1.19 1.33 -20.04
N PRO A 160 -2.49 1.38 -20.30
CA PRO A 160 -3.31 2.54 -20.01
C PRO A 160 -3.33 2.86 -18.51
N PRO A 161 -3.29 4.17 -18.12
CA PRO A 161 -3.25 4.57 -16.71
C PRO A 161 -4.58 4.36 -15.97
N ASN A 162 -5.67 4.12 -16.70
CA ASN A 162 -6.97 3.75 -16.13
C ASN A 162 -7.57 2.58 -16.90
N TYR A 163 -8.12 1.63 -16.17
CA TYR A 163 -8.76 0.42 -16.72
C TYR A 163 -9.66 -0.25 -15.68
N SER A 164 -10.47 -1.20 -16.13
CA SER A 164 -11.26 -2.08 -15.26
C SER A 164 -11.07 -3.55 -15.63
N PHE A 165 -11.35 -4.44 -14.69
CA PHE A 165 -11.33 -5.87 -14.90
C PHE A 165 -12.21 -6.59 -13.89
N ASP A 166 -12.69 -7.76 -14.24
CA ASP A 166 -13.44 -8.62 -13.33
C ASP A 166 -12.57 -9.76 -12.82
N HIS A 167 -12.67 -10.06 -11.53
CA HIS A 167 -12.00 -11.21 -10.94
C HIS A 167 -12.86 -11.86 -9.86
N LYS A 168 -13.16 -13.16 -10.04
CA LYS A 168 -13.93 -13.96 -9.09
C LYS A 168 -15.19 -13.22 -8.57
N GLY A 169 -15.98 -12.62 -9.51
CA GLY A 169 -17.25 -11.97 -9.21
C GLY A 169 -17.16 -10.63 -8.47
N VAL A 170 -16.00 -10.00 -8.50
CA VAL A 170 -15.75 -8.63 -8.06
C VAL A 170 -15.33 -7.80 -9.26
N HIS A 171 -15.87 -6.60 -9.37
CA HIS A 171 -15.47 -5.64 -10.38
C HIS A 171 -14.38 -4.71 -9.84
N PHE A 172 -13.25 -4.65 -10.54
CA PHE A 172 -12.11 -3.83 -10.18
C PHE A 172 -11.98 -2.64 -11.10
N VAL A 173 -11.73 -1.47 -10.53
CA VAL A 173 -11.50 -0.23 -11.26
C VAL A 173 -10.18 0.36 -10.83
N VAL A 174 -9.29 0.65 -11.77
CA VAL A 174 -8.05 1.41 -11.55
C VAL A 174 -8.22 2.77 -12.17
N LEU A 175 -8.10 3.81 -11.37
CA LEU A 175 -8.25 5.20 -11.78
C LEU A 175 -6.89 5.89 -11.84
N ASN A 176 -6.67 6.68 -12.86
CA ASN A 176 -5.66 7.71 -12.87
C ASN A 176 -6.22 8.92 -12.10
N SER A 177 -5.73 9.18 -10.91
CA SER A 177 -6.12 10.34 -10.10
C SER A 177 -5.11 11.49 -10.17
N ILE A 178 -4.18 11.39 -11.11
CA ILE A 178 -3.18 12.42 -11.34
C ILE A 178 -3.80 13.57 -12.11
N LEU A 179 -3.40 14.78 -11.79
CA LEU A 179 -3.88 16.00 -12.43
C LEU A 179 -3.74 15.93 -13.96
N GLU A 180 -4.83 15.96 -14.68
CA GLU A 180 -4.84 15.96 -16.15
C GLU A 180 -4.52 17.34 -16.74
N LYS A 181 -4.62 18.42 -15.96
CA LYS A 181 -4.54 19.78 -16.52
C LYS A 181 -3.39 20.60 -16.00
N ASP A 182 -2.75 21.19 -16.94
CA ASP A 182 -2.08 22.47 -17.10
C ASP A 182 -1.11 22.95 -16.03
N PHE A 183 -1.36 22.79 -14.75
CA PHE A 183 -0.42 23.18 -13.71
C PHE A 183 0.93 22.45 -13.85
N TRP A 184 0.86 21.21 -14.28
CA TRP A 184 2.01 20.33 -14.52
C TRP A 184 2.57 20.44 -15.93
N THR A 185 1.68 20.60 -16.93
CA THR A 185 1.99 20.45 -18.34
C THR A 185 2.37 21.74 -19.02
N GLU A 186 1.64 22.83 -18.74
CA GLU A 186 1.73 24.06 -19.54
C GLU A 186 2.92 24.94 -19.25
N ARG A 187 3.70 24.69 -18.18
CA ARG A 187 4.75 25.61 -17.73
C ARG A 187 6.17 25.19 -18.06
N GLY A 188 6.38 24.10 -18.82
CA GLY A 188 7.71 23.62 -19.16
C GLY A 188 8.59 23.30 -17.94
N LEU A 189 7.98 22.91 -16.82
CA LEU A 189 8.67 22.57 -15.58
C LEU A 189 9.45 21.27 -15.73
N SER A 190 10.62 21.22 -15.12
CA SER A 190 11.38 19.98 -14.95
C SER A 190 10.68 19.02 -13.98
N PRO A 191 10.99 17.71 -14.02
CA PRO A 191 10.46 16.76 -13.04
C PRO A 191 10.78 17.13 -11.59
N GLU A 192 11.97 17.67 -11.35
CA GLU A 192 12.42 18.16 -10.05
C GLU A 192 11.60 19.34 -9.54
N GLU A 193 11.28 20.29 -10.40
CA GLU A 193 10.43 21.44 -10.05
C GLU A 193 9.00 20.99 -9.75
N ARG A 194 8.43 20.08 -10.54
CA ARG A 194 7.12 19.50 -10.29
C ARG A 194 7.08 18.78 -8.94
N MET A 195 8.08 17.96 -8.65
CA MET A 195 8.21 17.27 -7.37
C MET A 195 8.24 18.24 -6.20
N GLN A 196 9.01 19.35 -6.30
CA GLN A 196 9.08 20.33 -5.23
C GLN A 196 7.74 21.01 -4.96
N ILE A 197 6.96 21.27 -6.01
CA ILE A 197 5.62 21.85 -5.89
C ILE A 197 4.68 20.88 -5.17
N VAL A 198 4.72 19.60 -5.52
CA VAL A 198 3.87 18.58 -4.87
C VAL A 198 4.28 18.33 -3.43
N ALA A 199 5.58 18.28 -3.17
CA ALA A 199 6.11 18.07 -1.82
C ALA A 199 5.89 19.25 -0.85
N GLY A 200 5.52 20.43 -1.36
CA GLY A 200 5.25 21.61 -0.55
C GLY A 200 3.96 21.46 0.23
N LEU A 201 4.07 21.10 1.51
CA LEU A 201 2.93 21.07 2.44
C LEU A 201 2.62 22.50 2.94
N ASP A 202 1.34 22.76 3.29
CA ASP A 202 0.86 24.02 3.86
C ASP A 202 1.04 25.25 2.94
N ASN A 203 1.14 25.07 1.64
CA ASN A 203 1.14 26.17 0.70
C ASN A 203 -0.20 26.30 -0.03
N GLY A 204 -0.63 27.53 -0.30
CA GLY A 204 -1.92 27.81 -0.96
C GLY A 204 -1.97 27.45 -2.46
N ILE A 205 -0.86 26.94 -3.01
CA ILE A 205 -0.72 26.56 -4.43
C ILE A 205 -0.56 25.04 -4.54
N GLN A 206 -1.10 24.29 -3.61
CA GLN A 206 -1.00 22.85 -3.70
C GLN A 206 -1.73 22.30 -4.91
N SER A 207 -1.05 21.39 -5.56
CA SER A 207 -1.62 20.71 -6.70
C SER A 207 -2.85 19.94 -6.29
N ARG A 208 -3.87 20.10 -7.05
CA ARG A 208 -5.09 19.33 -6.95
C ARG A 208 -4.94 18.11 -7.82
N PHE A 209 -5.12 16.95 -7.21
CA PHE A 209 -5.31 15.71 -7.95
C PHE A 209 -6.76 15.67 -8.40
N GLU A 210 -7.01 15.16 -9.60
CA GLU A 210 -8.35 14.94 -10.11
C GLU A 210 -8.39 13.73 -11.05
N VAL A 211 -9.55 13.09 -11.12
CA VAL A 211 -9.84 12.04 -12.08
C VAL A 211 -10.19 12.63 -13.44
N GLY A 212 -10.81 13.80 -13.45
CA GLY A 212 -11.15 14.54 -14.65
C GLY A 212 -12.46 14.08 -15.31
N ALA A 213 -13.09 14.99 -16.05
CA ALA A 213 -14.39 14.74 -16.66
C ALA A 213 -14.38 13.60 -17.71
N PRO A 214 -13.37 13.48 -18.59
CA PRO A 214 -13.34 12.38 -19.57
C PRO A 214 -13.28 11.01 -18.89
N GLN A 215 -12.47 10.87 -17.84
CA GLN A 215 -12.33 9.59 -17.13
C GLN A 215 -13.58 9.29 -16.28
N ARG A 216 -14.24 10.30 -15.68
CA ARG A 216 -15.53 10.11 -15.01
C ARG A 216 -16.61 9.63 -15.98
N GLU A 217 -16.62 10.11 -17.24
CA GLU A 217 -17.55 9.63 -18.25
C GLU A 217 -17.25 8.18 -18.65
N TRP A 218 -15.97 7.83 -18.84
CA TRP A 218 -15.54 6.44 -19.06
C TRP A 218 -16.01 5.54 -17.91
N LEU A 219 -15.78 5.96 -16.67
CA LEU A 219 -16.18 5.22 -15.47
C LEU A 219 -17.70 5.05 -15.41
N ARG A 220 -18.47 6.07 -15.74
CA ARG A 220 -19.94 6.00 -15.81
C ARG A 220 -20.41 4.95 -16.80
N GLN A 221 -19.78 4.88 -17.97
CA GLN A 221 -20.11 3.89 -19.01
C GLN A 221 -19.71 2.47 -18.61
N ASP A 222 -18.60 2.32 -17.94
CA ASP A 222 -18.11 1.05 -17.41
C ASP A 222 -19.08 0.51 -16.33
N LEU A 223 -19.36 1.31 -15.32
CA LEU A 223 -20.26 0.98 -14.22
C LEU A 223 -21.73 0.77 -14.65
N ALA A 224 -22.14 1.32 -15.78
CA ALA A 224 -23.49 1.07 -16.33
C ALA A 224 -23.71 -0.40 -16.71
N LYS A 225 -22.66 -1.14 -16.98
CA LYS A 225 -22.68 -2.57 -17.35
C LYS A 225 -22.63 -3.49 -16.12
N VAL A 226 -22.33 -2.95 -14.94
CA VAL A 226 -22.11 -3.72 -13.73
C VAL A 226 -23.39 -3.81 -12.89
N ASN A 227 -23.73 -5.02 -12.44
CA ASN A 227 -24.87 -5.22 -11.54
C ASN A 227 -24.63 -4.49 -10.21
N LYS A 228 -25.65 -3.82 -9.68
CA LYS A 228 -25.53 -3.02 -8.44
C LYS A 228 -25.24 -3.85 -7.19
N ALA A 229 -25.48 -5.16 -7.22
CA ALA A 229 -25.09 -6.09 -6.17
C ALA A 229 -23.65 -6.61 -6.31
N THR A 230 -22.99 -6.41 -7.44
CA THR A 230 -21.59 -6.78 -7.63
C THR A 230 -20.71 -5.90 -6.74
N PRO A 231 -19.86 -6.49 -5.88
CA PRO A 231 -18.88 -5.74 -5.12
C PRO A 231 -17.88 -5.03 -6.04
N ILE A 232 -17.53 -3.79 -5.68
CA ILE A 232 -16.55 -3.02 -6.45
C ILE A 232 -15.34 -2.72 -5.57
N ILE A 233 -14.15 -2.92 -6.12
CA ILE A 233 -12.89 -2.48 -5.53
C ILE A 233 -12.27 -1.44 -6.47
N VAL A 234 -12.04 -0.25 -5.94
CA VAL A 234 -11.49 0.89 -6.67
C VAL A 234 -10.08 1.17 -6.18
N PHE A 235 -9.16 1.32 -7.09
CA PHE A 235 -7.82 1.77 -6.82
C PHE A 235 -7.62 3.18 -7.37
N SER A 236 -7.07 4.05 -6.55
CA SER A 236 -6.75 5.43 -6.89
C SER A 236 -5.49 5.82 -6.15
N HIS A 237 -4.49 6.40 -6.80
CA HIS A 237 -3.27 6.74 -6.08
C HIS A 237 -3.54 7.82 -5.03
N SER A 238 -4.15 8.94 -5.40
CA SER A 238 -4.61 9.97 -4.45
C SER A 238 -5.93 9.56 -3.77
N PRO A 239 -6.15 9.94 -2.49
CA PRO A 239 -7.40 9.68 -1.80
C PRO A 239 -8.62 10.23 -2.52
N LEU A 240 -9.64 9.40 -2.79
CA LEU A 240 -10.93 9.85 -3.35
C LEU A 240 -11.85 10.45 -2.30
N TYR A 241 -11.28 11.22 -1.38
CA TYR A 241 -11.98 12.06 -0.40
C TYR A 241 -11.08 13.21 0.06
N LYS A 242 -11.66 14.26 0.59
CA LYS A 242 -10.92 15.46 1.02
C LYS A 242 -10.40 15.27 2.44
N TYR A 243 -9.27 14.56 2.55
CA TYR A 243 -8.66 14.19 3.84
C TYR A 243 -8.18 15.42 4.60
N TYR A 244 -7.24 16.17 4.03
CA TYR A 244 -6.70 17.38 4.65
C TYR A 244 -6.29 18.38 3.57
N ARG A 245 -7.08 19.43 3.41
CA ARG A 245 -6.92 20.39 2.30
C ARG A 245 -5.62 21.21 2.31
N PRO A 246 -5.04 21.57 3.47
CA PRO A 246 -3.74 22.25 3.49
C PRO A 246 -2.61 21.40 2.92
N TRP A 247 -2.73 20.08 2.91
CA TRP A 247 -1.80 19.15 2.27
C TRP A 247 -2.41 18.59 0.97
N ASN A 248 -1.56 18.05 0.09
CA ASN A 248 -1.98 17.46 -1.18
C ASN A 248 -2.67 16.06 -1.04
N PHE A 249 -3.21 15.72 0.13
CA PHE A 249 -3.80 14.42 0.43
C PHE A 249 -5.30 14.39 0.13
N TRP A 250 -5.69 14.72 -1.10
CA TRP A 250 -7.08 14.73 -1.54
C TRP A 250 -7.21 14.86 -3.05
N THR A 251 -8.34 14.40 -3.59
CA THR A 251 -8.70 14.52 -5.02
C THR A 251 -9.81 15.56 -5.15
N ASP A 252 -9.67 16.51 -6.09
CA ASP A 252 -10.56 17.67 -6.19
C ASP A 252 -11.99 17.28 -6.53
N ASP A 253 -12.15 16.40 -7.51
CA ASP A 253 -13.43 15.87 -7.97
C ASP A 253 -13.86 14.56 -7.28
N ALA A 254 -13.39 14.35 -6.06
CA ALA A 254 -13.68 13.14 -5.28
C ALA A 254 -15.20 12.94 -5.06
N ASP A 255 -15.95 14.02 -4.84
CA ASP A 255 -17.40 13.94 -4.58
C ASP A 255 -18.17 13.47 -5.82
N GLU A 256 -17.75 13.93 -7.00
CA GLU A 256 -18.30 13.52 -8.29
C GLU A 256 -17.96 12.08 -8.62
N VAL A 257 -16.73 11.64 -8.33
CA VAL A 257 -16.32 10.26 -8.50
C VAL A 257 -17.09 9.34 -7.55
N GLN A 258 -17.18 9.70 -6.26
CA GLN A 258 -17.96 8.96 -5.29
C GLN A 258 -19.44 8.83 -5.68
N ALA A 259 -20.01 9.87 -6.31
CA ALA A 259 -21.41 9.86 -6.75
C ALA A 259 -21.70 8.71 -7.73
N LEU A 260 -20.73 8.32 -8.56
CA LEU A 260 -20.86 7.21 -9.51
C LEU A 260 -20.94 5.84 -8.80
N PHE A 261 -20.36 5.73 -7.62
CA PHE A 261 -20.36 4.48 -6.84
C PHE A 261 -21.53 4.36 -5.85
N LYS A 262 -22.25 5.44 -5.55
CA LYS A 262 -23.40 5.42 -4.61
C LYS A 262 -24.46 4.35 -4.90
N PRO A 263 -24.79 4.02 -6.18
CA PRO A 263 -25.79 2.99 -6.48
C PRO A 263 -25.39 1.56 -6.10
N PHE A 264 -24.12 1.28 -5.81
CA PHE A 264 -23.60 -0.07 -5.54
C PHE A 264 -23.70 -0.40 -4.05
N GLN A 265 -23.91 -1.68 -3.73
CA GLN A 265 -24.11 -2.11 -2.34
C GLN A 265 -22.81 -2.13 -1.54
N THR A 266 -21.71 -2.56 -2.14
CA THR A 266 -20.41 -2.71 -1.49
C THR A 266 -19.32 -2.11 -2.36
N VAL A 267 -18.66 -1.08 -1.84
CA VAL A 267 -17.54 -0.41 -2.53
C VAL A 267 -16.38 -0.28 -1.56
N THR A 268 -15.20 -0.70 -1.99
CA THR A 268 -13.94 -0.52 -1.26
C THR A 268 -12.99 0.31 -2.12
N VAL A 269 -12.48 1.40 -1.59
CA VAL A 269 -11.50 2.26 -2.26
C VAL A 269 -10.16 2.10 -1.54
N ILE A 270 -9.10 1.82 -2.29
CA ILE A 270 -7.75 1.63 -1.77
C ILE A 270 -6.84 2.65 -2.45
N HIS A 271 -6.02 3.35 -1.68
CA HIS A 271 -5.13 4.40 -2.17
C HIS A 271 -3.72 4.31 -1.56
N GLY A 272 -2.74 4.83 -2.28
CA GLY A 272 -1.36 5.08 -1.87
C GLY A 272 -1.16 6.53 -1.44
N HIS A 273 -0.13 7.18 -1.96
CA HIS A 273 0.18 8.61 -1.89
C HIS A 273 0.42 9.16 -0.48
N THR A 274 -0.44 8.85 0.48
CA THR A 274 -0.33 9.36 1.85
C THR A 274 0.71 8.65 2.70
N HIS A 275 1.21 7.50 2.24
CA HIS A 275 2.14 6.65 3.00
C HIS A 275 1.67 6.40 4.44
N GLN A 276 0.38 6.25 4.62
CA GLN A 276 -0.24 6.16 5.94
C GLN A 276 -1.26 5.03 5.97
N LEU A 277 -1.35 4.38 7.11
CA LEU A 277 -2.45 3.49 7.42
C LEU A 277 -3.66 4.37 7.77
N LEU A 278 -4.61 4.44 6.86
CA LEU A 278 -5.86 5.18 7.02
C LEU A 278 -7.04 4.25 6.78
N SER A 279 -8.11 4.42 7.53
CA SER A 279 -9.39 3.76 7.25
C SER A 279 -10.52 4.73 7.53
N ASN A 280 -11.48 4.78 6.62
CA ASN A 280 -12.63 5.67 6.71
C ASN A 280 -13.85 5.02 6.04
N ARG A 281 -15.03 5.54 6.34
CA ARG A 281 -16.28 5.17 5.68
C ARG A 281 -17.11 6.41 5.36
N ILE A 282 -17.51 6.51 4.10
CA ILE A 282 -18.41 7.56 3.60
C ILE A 282 -19.56 6.85 2.89
N GLY A 283 -20.76 6.91 3.46
CA GLY A 283 -21.92 6.20 2.92
C GLY A 283 -21.71 4.68 2.86
N ASN A 284 -21.85 4.12 1.67
CA ASN A 284 -21.64 2.70 1.36
C ASN A 284 -20.19 2.35 1.01
N MET A 285 -19.30 3.32 0.99
CA MET A 285 -17.89 3.16 0.56
C MET A 285 -16.95 3.09 1.77
N SER A 286 -16.02 2.14 1.74
CA SER A 286 -14.91 2.03 2.68
C SER A 286 -13.62 2.48 2.00
N PHE A 287 -12.84 3.35 2.65
CA PHE A 287 -11.60 3.92 2.12
C PHE A 287 -10.41 3.44 2.95
N HIS A 288 -9.33 3.06 2.29
CA HIS A 288 -8.13 2.53 2.93
C HIS A 288 -6.87 3.12 2.30
N GLY A 289 -6.10 3.86 3.11
CA GLY A 289 -4.73 4.24 2.79
C GLY A 289 -3.77 3.09 3.07
N MET A 290 -2.78 2.95 2.21
CA MET A 290 -1.80 1.89 2.26
C MET A 290 -0.41 2.40 2.63
N LEU A 291 0.44 1.49 3.07
CA LEU A 291 1.83 1.75 3.41
C LEU A 291 2.65 2.00 2.16
N SER A 292 3.69 2.82 2.30
CA SER A 292 4.78 2.96 1.36
C SER A 292 5.91 1.99 1.69
N THR A 293 6.67 1.59 0.69
CA THR A 293 7.95 0.90 0.92
C THR A 293 9.10 1.88 1.15
N ALA A 294 8.92 3.15 0.80
CA ALA A 294 9.97 4.16 0.83
C ALA A 294 10.11 4.88 2.19
N TRP A 295 9.06 5.52 2.67
CA TRP A 295 8.99 6.21 3.96
C TRP A 295 7.53 6.44 4.39
N PRO A 296 7.24 6.58 5.70
CA PRO A 296 5.93 7.00 6.17
C PRO A 296 5.82 8.53 6.18
N TRP A 297 4.60 9.05 5.96
CA TRP A 297 4.28 10.45 6.24
C TRP A 297 3.66 10.63 7.63
N PRO A 298 3.84 11.79 8.28
CA PRO A 298 3.12 12.12 9.51
C PRO A 298 1.62 12.26 9.23
N TYR A 299 0.81 11.98 10.23
CA TYR A 299 -0.63 12.24 10.15
C TYR A 299 -0.91 13.74 10.23
N ALA A 300 -1.99 14.17 9.56
CA ALA A 300 -2.45 15.54 9.63
C ALA A 300 -2.76 15.93 11.09
N PRO A 301 -2.47 17.19 11.48
CA PRO A 301 -2.65 17.62 12.86
C PRO A 301 -4.12 17.64 13.30
N GLU A 302 -5.04 17.74 12.36
CA GLU A 302 -6.49 17.74 12.58
C GLU A 302 -7.21 17.12 11.38
N GLY A 303 -8.50 16.91 11.49
CA GLY A 303 -9.33 16.44 10.37
C GLY A 303 -9.18 14.96 10.01
N LEU A 304 -8.56 14.15 10.87
CA LEU A 304 -8.47 12.72 10.64
C LEU A 304 -9.86 12.09 10.47
N PRO A 305 -10.04 11.18 9.50
CA PRO A 305 -11.28 10.44 9.36
C PRO A 305 -11.69 9.72 10.64
N LYS A 306 -12.98 9.71 10.97
CA LYS A 306 -13.50 9.21 12.26
C LYS A 306 -13.08 7.78 12.61
N LEU A 307 -12.88 6.93 11.63
CA LEU A 307 -12.54 5.51 11.81
C LEU A 307 -11.07 5.23 11.52
N THR A 308 -10.23 6.26 11.50
CA THR A 308 -8.79 6.10 11.25
C THR A 308 -8.18 5.18 12.29
N VAL A 309 -7.59 4.09 11.81
CA VAL A 309 -6.64 3.31 12.61
C VAL A 309 -5.30 3.99 12.42
N GLN A 310 -4.79 4.57 13.49
CA GLN A 310 -3.56 5.34 13.44
C GLN A 310 -2.41 4.50 13.96
N MET A 311 -1.32 4.53 13.24
CA MET A 311 -0.05 3.97 13.66
C MET A 311 0.72 5.03 14.48
N ASN A 312 1.38 4.62 15.56
CA ASN A 312 2.32 5.50 16.22
C ASN A 312 3.41 5.95 15.24
N ARG A 313 3.91 7.17 15.45
CA ARG A 313 4.95 7.72 14.59
C ARG A 313 6.12 6.76 14.48
N ALA A 314 6.67 6.66 13.29
CA ALA A 314 7.89 5.93 12.99
C ALA A 314 9.08 6.43 13.83
N ASP A 315 9.99 5.53 14.16
CA ASP A 315 11.30 5.88 14.71
C ASP A 315 12.10 6.59 13.60
N PRO A 316 12.51 7.87 13.78
CA PRO A 316 13.25 8.59 12.76
C PRO A 316 14.66 8.02 12.51
N PHE A 317 15.15 7.17 13.40
CA PHE A 317 16.46 6.48 13.27
C PHE A 317 16.35 5.11 12.60
N SER A 318 15.13 4.56 12.45
CA SER A 318 14.89 3.33 11.71
C SER A 318 14.53 3.64 10.25
N GLN A 319 15.20 2.96 9.32
CA GLN A 319 14.99 3.18 7.87
C GLN A 319 13.65 2.64 7.36
N PHE A 320 13.12 1.62 8.02
CA PHE A 320 11.94 0.89 7.56
C PHE A 320 10.76 0.94 8.53
N ASP A 321 10.91 1.65 9.67
CA ASP A 321 9.81 1.79 10.61
C ASP A 321 8.66 2.59 9.97
N GLY A 322 7.47 1.98 9.95
CA GLY A 322 6.30 2.54 9.30
C GLY A 322 6.17 2.24 7.81
N CYS A 323 7.18 1.58 7.21
CA CYS A 323 7.11 1.06 5.84
C CYS A 323 6.55 -0.37 5.84
N GLY A 324 6.14 -0.84 4.66
CA GLY A 324 5.65 -2.19 4.49
C GLY A 324 4.83 -2.40 3.22
N ASP A 325 4.11 -3.49 3.22
CA ASP A 325 3.20 -3.92 2.17
C ASP A 325 1.85 -4.33 2.76
N GLY A 326 0.91 -4.76 1.93
CA GLY A 326 -0.41 -5.16 2.39
C GLY A 326 -0.94 -6.40 1.72
N ARG A 327 -1.76 -7.16 2.47
CA ARG A 327 -2.60 -8.23 1.94
C ARG A 327 -4.06 -7.88 2.14
N MET A 328 -4.84 -8.08 1.07
CA MET A 328 -6.28 -7.86 1.02
C MET A 328 -6.98 -9.21 0.89
N ASP A 329 -7.77 -9.55 1.87
CA ASP A 329 -8.63 -10.75 1.86
C ASP A 329 -10.05 -10.33 1.48
N VAL A 330 -10.48 -10.72 0.29
CA VAL A 330 -11.84 -10.43 -0.20
C VAL A 330 -12.78 -11.50 0.29
N LEU A 331 -13.78 -11.10 1.07
CA LEU A 331 -14.77 -11.98 1.67
C LEU A 331 -15.87 -12.35 0.68
N GLU A 332 -16.66 -13.38 0.98
CA GLU A 332 -17.83 -13.77 0.17
C GLU A 332 -18.86 -12.63 0.03
N SER A 333 -18.95 -11.75 1.03
CA SER A 333 -19.77 -10.53 0.99
C SER A 333 -19.24 -9.45 0.04
N GLY A 334 -18.03 -9.61 -0.51
CA GLY A 334 -17.34 -8.59 -1.29
C GLY A 334 -16.65 -7.51 -0.45
N MET A 335 -16.80 -7.54 0.87
CA MET A 335 -16.03 -6.69 1.77
C MET A 335 -14.57 -7.17 1.84
N VAL A 336 -13.67 -6.28 2.24
CA VAL A 336 -12.23 -6.54 2.24
C VAL A 336 -11.67 -6.39 3.65
N ASP A 337 -11.06 -7.47 4.16
CA ASP A 337 -10.20 -7.41 5.32
C ASP A 337 -8.78 -7.05 4.89
N LYS A 338 -8.11 -6.19 5.63
CA LYS A 338 -6.76 -5.72 5.31
C LYS A 338 -5.78 -6.15 6.38
N LEU A 339 -4.67 -6.73 5.95
CA LEU A 339 -3.50 -6.98 6.77
C LEU A 339 -2.38 -6.05 6.28
N TYR A 340 -1.94 -5.16 7.14
CA TYR A 340 -0.78 -4.31 6.92
C TYR A 340 0.44 -5.01 7.50
N ASN A 341 1.34 -5.44 6.64
CA ASN A 341 2.64 -6.00 7.01
C ASN A 341 3.62 -4.86 7.28
N LEU A 342 3.68 -4.43 8.52
CA LEU A 342 4.59 -3.36 8.95
C LEU A 342 5.97 -3.94 9.19
N TRP A 343 6.97 -3.40 8.51
CA TRP A 343 8.35 -3.76 8.79
C TRP A 343 8.76 -3.20 10.16
N GLU A 344 9.55 -3.97 10.91
CA GLU A 344 10.02 -3.63 12.24
C GLU A 344 8.92 -3.43 13.30
N ARG A 345 7.67 -3.75 12.97
CA ARG A 345 6.50 -3.69 13.87
C ARG A 345 5.59 -4.90 13.70
N ASN A 346 4.72 -5.10 14.67
CA ASN A 346 3.68 -6.11 14.53
C ASN A 346 2.68 -5.73 13.42
N PRO A 347 2.24 -6.70 12.60
CA PRO A 347 1.21 -6.46 11.59
C PRO A 347 -0.08 -5.91 12.20
N ILE A 348 -0.77 -5.07 11.45
CA ILE A 348 -2.07 -4.51 11.84
C ILE A 348 -3.15 -5.06 10.92
N SER A 349 -4.17 -5.68 11.49
CA SER A 349 -5.37 -6.11 10.77
C SER A 349 -6.49 -5.08 10.93
N VAL A 350 -7.09 -4.67 9.82
CA VAL A 350 -8.32 -3.87 9.79
C VAL A 350 -9.42 -4.68 9.11
N ARG A 351 -10.36 -5.17 9.92
CA ARG A 351 -11.47 -5.99 9.42
C ARG A 351 -12.58 -5.14 8.82
N ALA A 352 -13.21 -5.65 7.79
CA ALA A 352 -14.37 -5.02 7.18
C ALA A 352 -15.50 -4.76 8.18
N SER A 353 -15.71 -5.67 9.13
CA SER A 353 -16.68 -5.54 10.23
C SER A 353 -16.42 -4.32 11.12
N TYR A 354 -15.16 -3.91 11.30
CA TYR A 354 -14.81 -2.72 12.06
C TYR A 354 -15.44 -1.45 11.49
N LEU A 355 -15.34 -1.26 10.17
CA LEU A 355 -15.95 -0.11 9.52
C LEU A 355 -17.48 -0.23 9.45
N ALA A 356 -18.00 -1.43 9.26
CA ALA A 356 -19.43 -1.68 9.24
C ALA A 356 -20.12 -1.37 10.58
N SER A 357 -19.43 -1.62 11.71
CA SER A 357 -19.92 -1.35 13.06
C SER A 357 -19.72 0.11 13.51
N GLY A 358 -19.22 1.00 12.65
CA GLY A 358 -18.90 2.38 13.01
C GLY A 358 -17.71 2.50 13.97
N GLY A 359 -16.74 1.59 13.85
CA GLY A 359 -15.53 1.55 14.68
C GLY A 359 -15.70 0.82 16.00
N LYS A 360 -16.83 0.19 16.24
CA LYS A 360 -17.00 -0.74 17.36
C LYS A 360 -16.43 -2.09 16.95
N GLN A 361 -15.26 -2.42 17.48
CA GLN A 361 -14.76 -3.79 17.39
C GLN A 361 -15.26 -4.56 18.62
N ASP A 362 -15.70 -5.81 18.40
CA ASP A 362 -15.61 -6.86 19.40
C ASP A 362 -14.11 -7.25 19.51
N VAL A 363 -13.33 -6.33 20.03
CA VAL A 363 -11.96 -6.64 20.43
C VAL A 363 -12.11 -7.34 21.77
N PRO A 364 -11.57 -8.56 21.94
CA PRO A 364 -11.43 -9.11 23.29
C PRO A 364 -10.68 -8.07 24.12
N PRO A 365 -11.12 -7.79 25.35
CA PRO A 365 -10.59 -6.69 26.14
C PRO A 365 -9.05 -6.78 26.12
N ARG A 366 -8.40 -5.71 25.67
CA ARG A 366 -6.95 -5.61 25.76
C ARG A 366 -6.61 -5.92 27.20
N THR A 367 -5.89 -7.01 27.43
CA THR A 367 -5.23 -7.20 28.72
C THR A 367 -4.52 -5.89 29.00
N LYS A 368 -4.94 -5.20 30.07
CA LYS A 368 -4.38 -3.90 30.43
C LYS A 368 -2.86 -4.02 30.36
N LEU A 369 -2.24 -3.20 29.52
CA LEU A 369 -0.80 -3.02 29.59
C LEU A 369 -0.49 -2.59 31.02
N PRO A 370 0.52 -3.16 31.67
CA PRO A 370 0.93 -2.69 32.98
C PRO A 370 1.20 -1.18 32.85
N SER A 371 0.58 -0.40 33.74
CA SER A 371 0.96 0.99 33.96
C SER A 371 2.41 1.01 34.42
N TYR A 372 3.28 1.67 33.64
CA TYR A 372 4.63 1.99 34.07
C TYR A 372 4.58 3.12 35.09
#